data_ef447b511b68848f323529de40c9b8f7
#
_entry.id   ef447b511b68848f323529de40c9b8f7
#
_cell.length_a   1.000
_cell.length_b   1.000
_cell.length_c   1.000
_cell.angle_alpha   90.00
_cell.angle_beta   90.00
_cell.angle_gamma   90.00
#
_symmetry.space_group_name_H-M   'P 1'
#
loop_
_entity.id
_entity.type
_entity.pdbx_description
1 polymer ?
#
loop_
_entity_poly.entity_id
_entity_poly.type
_entity_poly.pdbx_seq_one_letter_code
_entity_poly.pdbx_strand_id
1 'polypeptide(L)'
;MAEGGVDTGLVRAGIRRLTGAASDYDGLLERIGDARFVLIGEASHGTHEFYRERAAITRRLILEKGFNAVAVEADWPDALRVDRYVRGRGDDEHANDALAGFRRFPTWMWRNTDVLAFVGWLRGH
;
A
#
# COMPACT_ATOMS: atom_id res chain seq x y z
N MET A 1 35.45 20.05 -9.73
CA MET A 1 34.13 19.35 -9.70
C MET A 1 33.61 19.52 -8.29
N ALA A 2 32.55 20.30 -8.11
CA ALA A 2 31.95 20.51 -6.78
C ALA A 2 31.11 19.25 -6.46
N GLU A 3 31.52 18.52 -5.43
CA GLU A 3 30.69 17.49 -4.82
C GLU A 3 29.48 18.18 -4.21
N GLY A 4 28.32 18.06 -4.86
CA GLY A 4 27.04 18.51 -4.33
C GLY A 4 26.64 17.63 -3.15
N GLY A 5 27.22 17.87 -1.99
CA GLY A 5 26.78 17.21 -0.75
C GLY A 5 25.32 17.58 -0.48
N VAL A 6 24.49 16.57 -0.28
CA VAL A 6 23.08 16.77 0.15
C VAL A 6 23.12 17.53 1.47
N ASP A 7 22.51 18.72 1.52
CA ASP A 7 22.36 19.48 2.76
C ASP A 7 21.43 18.71 3.72
N THR A 8 22.04 17.97 4.63
CA THR A 8 21.33 17.17 5.64
C THR A 8 20.47 18.01 6.57
N GLY A 9 20.77 19.33 6.70
CA GLY A 9 19.96 20.27 7.47
C GLY A 9 18.60 20.52 6.82
N LEU A 10 18.58 20.76 5.50
CA LEU A 10 17.34 20.92 4.73
C LEU A 10 16.49 19.64 4.73
N VAL A 11 17.14 18.47 4.59
CA VAL A 11 16.44 17.19 4.66
C VAL A 11 15.79 17.02 6.04
N ARG A 12 16.52 17.25 7.12
CA ARG A 12 16.01 17.15 8.50
C ARG A 12 14.85 18.10 8.78
N ALA A 13 14.90 19.33 8.26
CA ALA A 13 13.82 20.29 8.41
C ALA A 13 12.52 19.87 7.70
N GLY A 14 12.62 19.06 6.65
CA GLY A 14 11.47 18.55 5.89
C GLY A 14 10.92 17.22 6.38
N ILE A 15 11.61 16.52 7.29
CA ILE A 15 11.19 15.21 7.78
C ILE A 15 10.04 15.37 8.79
N ARG A 16 8.95 14.66 8.56
CA ARG A 16 7.91 14.39 9.56
C ARG A 16 8.10 13.00 10.13
N ARG A 17 8.18 12.91 11.45
CA ARG A 17 8.25 11.62 12.14
C ARG A 17 6.88 10.97 12.11
N LEU A 18 6.81 9.69 11.73
CA LEU A 18 5.62 8.88 11.92
C LEU A 18 5.59 8.39 13.37
N THR A 19 4.47 8.60 14.03
CA THR A 19 4.24 8.25 15.43
C THR A 19 3.34 7.03 15.59
N GLY A 20 2.71 6.60 14.50
CA GLY A 20 1.65 5.59 14.45
C GLY A 20 0.26 6.19 14.67
N ALA A 21 0.16 7.53 14.76
CA ALA A 21 -1.14 8.20 14.88
C ALA A 21 -1.85 8.29 13.53
N ALA A 22 -3.16 8.23 13.52
CA ALA A 22 -3.96 8.38 12.30
C ALA A 22 -3.70 9.71 11.57
N SER A 23 -3.35 10.76 12.32
CA SER A 23 -3.02 12.10 11.78
C SER A 23 -1.66 12.22 11.10
N ASP A 24 -0.81 11.21 11.17
CA ASP A 24 0.54 11.27 10.59
C ASP A 24 0.53 11.58 9.08
N TYR A 25 -0.52 11.18 8.39
CA TYR A 25 -0.68 11.38 6.95
C TYR A 25 -1.53 12.58 6.54
N ASP A 26 -2.03 13.39 7.48
CA ASP A 26 -2.90 14.54 7.15
C ASP A 26 -2.23 15.49 6.15
N GLY A 27 -1.00 15.88 6.42
CA GLY A 27 -0.26 16.75 5.50
C GLY A 27 0.08 16.08 4.15
N LEU A 28 0.12 14.75 4.06
CA LEU A 28 0.24 14.03 2.80
C LEU A 28 -1.07 14.11 2.02
N LEU A 29 -2.20 13.85 2.66
CA LEU A 29 -3.52 13.93 2.03
C LEU A 29 -3.87 15.35 1.58
N GLU A 30 -3.47 16.36 2.32
CA GLU A 30 -3.59 17.76 1.91
C GLU A 30 -2.81 18.04 0.62
N ARG A 31 -1.58 17.57 0.52
CA ARG A 31 -0.73 17.72 -0.69
C ARG A 31 -1.25 16.96 -1.89
N ILE A 32 -1.86 15.80 -1.68
CA ILE A 32 -2.50 15.01 -2.75
C ILE A 32 -3.66 15.81 -3.35
N GLY A 33 -4.38 16.60 -2.55
CA GLY A 33 -5.47 17.46 -3.05
C GLY A 33 -6.48 16.67 -3.89
N ASP A 34 -6.68 17.12 -5.12
CA ASP A 34 -7.62 16.54 -6.09
C ASP A 34 -6.92 15.64 -7.13
N ALA A 35 -5.74 15.11 -6.82
CA ALA A 35 -5.02 14.22 -7.73
C ALA A 35 -5.84 12.98 -8.04
N ARG A 36 -5.90 12.60 -9.31
CA ARG A 36 -6.62 11.42 -9.79
C ARG A 36 -5.80 10.13 -9.70
N PHE A 37 -4.49 10.25 -9.57
CA PHE A 37 -3.53 9.15 -9.47
C PHE A 37 -2.56 9.44 -8.34
N VAL A 38 -2.33 8.46 -7.49
CA VAL A 38 -1.32 8.49 -6.42
C VAL A 38 -0.44 7.26 -6.57
N LEU A 39 0.87 7.48 -6.71
CA LEU A 39 1.85 6.41 -6.83
C LEU A 39 2.56 6.23 -5.49
N ILE A 40 2.51 5.03 -4.95
CA ILE A 40 3.13 4.70 -3.68
C ILE A 40 4.14 3.58 -3.91
N GLY A 41 5.41 3.90 -3.80
CA GLY A 41 6.51 2.94 -3.92
C GLY A 41 6.99 2.42 -2.58
N GLU A 42 8.08 1.66 -2.63
CA GLU A 42 8.81 1.18 -1.46
C GLU A 42 10.31 1.14 -1.77
N ALA A 43 11.14 1.24 -0.72
CA ALA A 43 12.60 1.20 -0.89
C ALA A 43 13.13 -0.23 -1.02
N SER A 44 12.44 -1.21 -0.45
CA SER A 44 12.75 -2.63 -0.57
C SER A 44 11.51 -3.49 -0.37
N HIS A 45 11.45 -4.63 -1.07
CA HIS A 45 10.41 -5.63 -0.81
C HIS A 45 10.65 -6.32 0.55
N GLY A 46 9.54 -6.77 1.18
CA GLY A 46 9.59 -7.57 2.40
C GLY A 46 9.82 -6.82 3.70
N THR A 47 9.81 -5.50 3.68
CA THR A 47 9.86 -4.69 4.90
C THR A 47 8.46 -4.44 5.42
N HIS A 48 8.16 -4.98 6.62
CA HIS A 48 6.84 -4.88 7.26
C HIS A 48 6.30 -3.45 7.31
N GLU A 49 7.15 -2.49 7.74
CA GLU A 49 6.75 -1.09 7.88
C GLU A 49 6.27 -0.50 6.55
N PHE A 50 6.92 -0.81 5.44
CA PHE A 50 6.49 -0.31 4.13
C PHE A 50 5.12 -0.86 3.73
N TYR A 51 4.85 -2.13 3.94
CA TYR A 51 3.53 -2.71 3.65
C TYR A 51 2.46 -2.13 4.54
N ARG A 52 2.71 -2.00 5.84
CA ARG A 52 1.80 -1.41 6.81
C ARG A 52 1.47 0.04 6.45
N GLU A 53 2.48 0.87 6.20
CA GLU A 53 2.29 2.28 5.91
C GLU A 53 1.59 2.49 4.55
N ARG A 54 1.94 1.72 3.53
CA ARG A 54 1.20 1.74 2.24
C ARG A 54 -0.27 1.37 2.42
N ALA A 55 -0.55 0.34 3.19
CA ALA A 55 -1.93 -0.05 3.48
C ALA A 55 -2.69 1.06 4.23
N ALA A 56 -2.06 1.70 5.22
CA ALA A 56 -2.66 2.79 5.97
C ALA A 56 -2.97 4.00 5.06
N ILE A 57 -2.02 4.44 4.24
CA ILE A 57 -2.21 5.53 3.28
C ILE A 57 -3.31 5.18 2.27
N THR A 58 -3.28 3.97 1.70
CA THR A 58 -4.26 3.53 0.70
C THR A 58 -5.68 3.49 1.28
N ARG A 59 -5.85 3.02 2.51
CA ARG A 59 -7.16 3.06 3.21
C ARG A 59 -7.69 4.48 3.32
N ARG A 60 -6.86 5.43 3.73
CA ARG A 60 -7.26 6.84 3.82
C ARG A 60 -7.61 7.45 2.46
N LEU A 61 -6.86 7.10 1.41
CA LEU A 61 -7.18 7.53 0.04
C LEU A 61 -8.55 7.02 -0.41
N ILE A 62 -8.87 5.78 -0.10
CA ILE A 62 -10.19 5.20 -0.42
C ILE A 62 -11.28 5.90 0.40
N LEU A 63 -11.11 5.99 1.72
CA LEU A 63 -12.14 6.50 2.63
C LEU A 63 -12.37 8.01 2.52
N GLU A 64 -11.32 8.80 2.34
CA GLU A 64 -11.37 10.26 2.47
C GLU A 64 -11.26 10.99 1.14
N LYS A 65 -10.65 10.36 0.12
CA LYS A 65 -10.43 10.97 -1.19
C LYS A 65 -11.21 10.30 -2.32
N GLY A 66 -11.97 9.24 -2.01
CA GLY A 66 -12.83 8.57 -2.99
C GLY A 66 -12.10 7.76 -4.05
N PHE A 67 -10.85 7.34 -3.80
CA PHE A 67 -10.16 6.42 -4.69
C PHE A 67 -10.89 5.08 -4.72
N ASN A 68 -11.15 4.55 -5.90
CA ASN A 68 -11.97 3.35 -6.10
C ASN A 68 -11.24 2.22 -6.81
N ALA A 69 -9.96 2.38 -7.08
CA ALA A 69 -9.12 1.35 -7.68
C ALA A 69 -7.72 1.36 -7.07
N VAL A 70 -7.17 0.17 -6.86
CA VAL A 70 -5.78 -0.06 -6.45
C VAL A 70 -5.14 -0.90 -7.54
N ALA A 71 -4.13 -0.35 -8.23
CA ALA A 71 -3.33 -1.07 -9.20
C ALA A 71 -2.02 -1.51 -8.55
N VAL A 72 -1.59 -2.72 -8.81
CA VAL A 72 -0.40 -3.31 -8.19
C VAL A 72 0.49 -3.98 -9.23
N GLU A 73 1.80 -4.00 -8.99
CA GLU A 73 2.74 -4.84 -9.72
C GLU A 73 2.63 -6.29 -9.22
N ALA A 74 2.03 -7.16 -10.00
CA ALA A 74 1.78 -8.54 -9.61
C ALA A 74 1.53 -9.46 -10.81
N ASP A 75 1.66 -10.76 -10.62
CA ASP A 75 1.21 -11.74 -11.59
C ASP A 75 -0.30 -11.57 -11.82
N TRP A 76 -0.68 -11.32 -13.07
CA TRP A 76 -2.05 -11.04 -13.45
C TRP A 76 -3.09 -12.07 -13.00
N PRO A 77 -2.87 -13.41 -13.15
CA PRO A 77 -3.89 -14.37 -12.72
C PRO A 77 -4.16 -14.35 -11.23
N ASP A 78 -3.09 -14.18 -10.43
CA ASP A 78 -3.17 -14.15 -8.97
C ASP A 78 -3.81 -12.84 -8.48
N ALA A 79 -3.46 -11.72 -9.09
CA ALA A 79 -4.08 -10.42 -8.80
C ALA A 79 -5.58 -10.43 -9.17
N LEU A 80 -5.96 -11.04 -10.29
CA LEU A 80 -7.36 -11.20 -10.68
C LEU A 80 -8.15 -12.06 -9.66
N ARG A 81 -7.54 -13.10 -9.09
CA ARG A 81 -8.18 -13.89 -8.03
C ARG A 81 -8.46 -13.03 -6.80
N VAL A 82 -7.50 -12.20 -6.39
CA VAL A 82 -7.69 -11.25 -5.28
C VAL A 82 -8.78 -10.23 -5.62
N ASP A 83 -8.82 -9.67 -6.85
CA ASP A 83 -9.88 -8.76 -7.28
C ASP A 83 -11.26 -9.40 -7.17
N ARG A 84 -11.40 -10.66 -7.62
CA ARG A 84 -12.66 -11.40 -7.50
C ARG A 84 -13.07 -11.59 -6.04
N TYR A 85 -12.14 -11.95 -5.18
CA TYR A 85 -12.39 -12.06 -3.74
C TYR A 85 -12.86 -10.74 -3.16
N VAL A 86 -12.14 -9.66 -3.36
CA VAL A 86 -12.48 -8.32 -2.84
C VAL A 86 -13.88 -7.89 -3.31
N ARG A 87 -14.24 -8.16 -4.56
CA ARG A 87 -15.56 -7.83 -5.14
C ARG A 87 -16.67 -8.82 -4.80
N GLY A 88 -16.41 -9.86 -4.05
CA GLY A 88 -17.41 -10.88 -3.75
C GLY A 88 -17.82 -11.75 -4.94
N ARG A 89 -16.95 -11.92 -5.92
CA ARG A 89 -17.25 -12.62 -7.18
C ARG A 89 -16.50 -13.93 -7.36
N GLY A 90 -15.69 -14.33 -6.39
CA GLY A 90 -14.91 -15.56 -6.40
C GLY A 90 -15.43 -16.59 -5.40
N ASP A 91 -14.83 -17.78 -5.43
CA ASP A 91 -15.15 -18.88 -4.53
C ASP A 91 -14.33 -18.84 -3.23
N ASP A 92 -13.37 -17.94 -3.12
CA ASP A 92 -12.53 -17.80 -1.93
C ASP A 92 -13.35 -17.20 -0.76
N GLU A 93 -13.37 -17.88 0.37
CA GLU A 93 -14.07 -17.41 1.57
C GLU A 93 -13.20 -16.48 2.41
N HIS A 94 -11.88 -16.68 2.38
CA HIS A 94 -10.94 -15.92 3.18
C HIS A 94 -9.84 -15.26 2.32
N ALA A 95 -9.33 -14.13 2.79
CA ALA A 95 -8.23 -13.42 2.13
C ALA A 95 -6.98 -14.29 1.95
N ASN A 96 -6.71 -15.23 2.89
CA ASN A 96 -5.60 -16.15 2.79
C ASN A 96 -5.74 -17.08 1.57
N ASP A 97 -6.95 -17.50 1.25
CA ASP A 97 -7.23 -18.39 0.11
C ASP A 97 -7.01 -17.63 -1.20
N ALA A 98 -7.51 -16.40 -1.27
CA ALA A 98 -7.31 -15.51 -2.42
C ALA A 98 -5.83 -15.22 -2.71
N LEU A 99 -5.01 -15.13 -1.67
CA LEU A 99 -3.57 -14.89 -1.77
C LEU A 99 -2.74 -16.17 -2.03
N ALA A 100 -3.32 -17.36 -1.88
CA ALA A 100 -2.60 -18.62 -2.02
C ALA A 100 -2.06 -18.90 -3.44
N GLY A 101 -2.55 -18.18 -4.44
CA GLY A 101 -2.08 -18.23 -5.83
C GLY A 101 -0.66 -17.72 -6.02
N PHE A 102 -0.23 -16.74 -5.25
CA PHE A 102 1.12 -16.16 -5.33
C PHE A 102 2.20 -17.16 -4.88
N ARG A 103 2.61 -18.03 -5.79
CA ARG A 103 3.58 -19.12 -5.54
C ARG A 103 4.95 -18.86 -6.14
N ARG A 104 5.09 -17.86 -7.02
CA ARG A 104 6.35 -17.50 -7.63
C ARG A 104 7.21 -16.70 -6.66
N PHE A 105 8.53 -16.80 -6.81
CA PHE A 105 9.47 -15.99 -6.03
C PHE A 105 9.39 -14.51 -6.47
N PRO A 106 9.35 -13.59 -5.52
CA PRO A 106 9.31 -13.77 -4.07
C PRO A 106 7.88 -13.88 -3.51
N THR A 107 7.49 -15.07 -3.02
CA THR A 107 6.14 -15.34 -2.50
C THR A 107 5.73 -14.42 -1.35
N TRP A 108 6.68 -14.05 -0.50
CA TRP A 108 6.47 -13.19 0.67
C TRP A 108 6.10 -11.73 0.30
N MET A 109 6.29 -11.32 -0.96
CA MET A 109 5.87 -9.98 -1.41
C MET A 109 4.35 -9.79 -1.31
N TRP A 110 3.58 -10.83 -1.58
CA TRP A 110 2.12 -10.82 -1.50
C TRP A 110 1.58 -11.65 -0.33
N ARG A 111 2.27 -12.72 0.05
CA ARG A 111 1.85 -13.63 1.12
C ARG A 111 2.49 -13.25 2.45
N ASN A 112 2.06 -12.12 3.00
CA ASN A 112 2.47 -11.62 4.30
C ASN A 112 1.27 -11.11 5.09
N THR A 113 1.45 -10.85 6.37
CA THR A 113 0.37 -10.46 7.29
C THR A 113 -0.24 -9.09 6.98
N ASP A 114 0.55 -8.15 6.46
CA ASP A 114 0.08 -6.82 6.15
C ASP A 114 -0.83 -6.83 4.93
N VAL A 115 -0.42 -7.54 3.86
CA VAL A 115 -1.23 -7.72 2.67
C VAL A 115 -2.49 -8.52 3.00
N LEU A 116 -2.40 -9.56 3.81
CA LEU A 116 -3.54 -10.34 4.29
C LEU A 116 -4.57 -9.45 4.98
N ALA A 117 -4.12 -8.63 5.92
CA ALA A 117 -4.98 -7.71 6.66
C ALA A 117 -5.59 -6.62 5.76
N PHE A 118 -4.83 -6.14 4.77
CA PHE A 118 -5.31 -5.15 3.82
C PHE A 118 -6.36 -5.71 2.86
N VAL A 119 -6.13 -6.90 2.29
CA VAL A 119 -7.07 -7.58 1.39
C VAL A 119 -8.36 -7.96 2.13
N GLY A 120 -8.25 -8.43 3.38
CA GLY A 120 -9.42 -8.70 4.23
C GLY A 120 -10.24 -7.43 4.51
N TRP A 121 -9.57 -6.30 4.76
CA TRP A 121 -10.24 -5.03 4.94
C TRP A 121 -10.95 -4.57 3.65
N LEU A 122 -10.30 -4.66 2.50
CA LEU A 122 -10.91 -4.32 1.20
C LEU A 122 -12.19 -5.12 0.92
N ARG A 123 -12.25 -6.38 1.34
CA ARG A 123 -13.43 -7.23 1.17
C ARG A 123 -14.61 -6.75 2.01
N GLY A 124 -14.33 -6.19 3.18
CA GLY A 124 -15.37 -5.72 4.11
C GLY A 124 -15.80 -4.26 3.90
N HIS A 125 -15.07 -3.54 3.04
CA HIS A 125 -15.35 -2.15 2.71
C HIS A 125 -16.32 -2.04 1.55
#